data_6bde98e2ea1f79a27f4febf053c51ad0
#
_entry.id   6bde98e2ea1f79a27f4febf053c51ad0
#
_cell.length_a   1.000
_cell.length_b   1.000
_cell.length_c   1.000
_cell.angle_alpha   90.00
_cell.angle_beta   90.00
_cell.angle_gamma   90.00
#
_symmetry.space_group_name_H-M   'P 1'
#
loop_
_entity.id
_entity.type
_entity.pdbx_description
1 polymer ?
#
loop_
_entity_poly.entity_id
_entity_poly.type
_entity_poly.pdbx_seq_one_letter_code
_entity_poly.pdbx_strand_id
1 'polypeptide(L)'
;KADQAFDMSDPAADLPAGAPFYCKDGLCLARHPGGAIVALAQDWKTARTACAFADLIVIDDATARNPCRDPLALVITKRQLARQGSAAIFFDPEAASSQPSVAFSVSQPYRPWHEQRQFSREARGLPPARKPERPRTAKPAISNGESAQQADPAP
;
A
#
# COMPACT_ATOMS: atom_id res chain seq x y z
N LYS A 1 -4.73 -26.10 -4.67
CA LYS A 1 -4.42 -25.17 -5.80
C LYS A 1 -2.98 -24.80 -5.64
N ALA A 2 -2.14 -25.21 -6.60
CA ALA A 2 -0.71 -25.04 -6.57
C ALA A 2 -0.38 -23.56 -6.49
N ASP A 3 0.43 -23.17 -5.49
CA ASP A 3 1.19 -21.94 -5.50
C ASP A 3 2.10 -22.00 -6.73
N GLN A 4 1.66 -21.36 -7.80
CA GLN A 4 2.50 -21.13 -8.96
C GLN A 4 3.61 -20.19 -8.50
N ALA A 5 4.82 -20.70 -8.39
CA ALA A 5 5.99 -19.91 -8.06
C ALA A 5 6.17 -18.89 -9.19
N PHE A 6 5.80 -17.64 -8.88
CA PHE A 6 5.95 -16.51 -9.80
C PHE A 6 7.44 -16.20 -9.95
N ASP A 7 7.95 -16.31 -11.18
CA ASP A 7 9.34 -15.92 -11.48
C ASP A 7 9.42 -14.41 -11.68
N MET A 8 10.15 -13.75 -10.79
CA MET A 8 10.39 -12.30 -10.84
C MET A 8 11.40 -11.89 -11.91
N SER A 9 12.01 -12.85 -12.62
CA SER A 9 13.02 -12.57 -13.65
C SER A 9 12.40 -12.04 -14.94
N ASP A 10 11.19 -12.47 -15.27
CA ASP A 10 10.38 -11.95 -16.39
C ASP A 10 8.89 -11.88 -16.01
N PRO A 11 8.51 -10.90 -15.20
CA PRO A 11 7.12 -10.76 -14.76
C PRO A 11 6.16 -10.41 -15.92
N ALA A 12 6.69 -9.98 -17.08
CA ALA A 12 5.87 -9.65 -18.23
C ALA A 12 5.30 -10.91 -18.90
N ALA A 13 6.00 -12.04 -18.85
CA ALA A 13 5.59 -13.28 -19.52
C ALA A 13 4.50 -14.02 -18.76
N ASP A 14 4.54 -14.02 -17.41
CA ASP A 14 3.76 -14.94 -16.58
C ASP A 14 2.52 -14.33 -15.95
N LEU A 15 2.33 -13.00 -15.99
CA LEU A 15 1.16 -12.33 -15.40
C LEU A 15 -0.04 -12.40 -16.35
N PRO A 16 -1.13 -13.10 -15.99
CA PRO A 16 -2.35 -13.08 -16.79
C PRO A 16 -3.01 -11.69 -16.72
N ALA A 17 -3.50 -11.20 -17.87
CA ALA A 17 -4.18 -9.92 -17.97
C ALA A 17 -5.48 -9.92 -17.14
N GLY A 18 -5.73 -8.84 -16.38
CA GLY A 18 -6.93 -8.68 -15.57
C GLY A 18 -6.99 -9.57 -14.32
N ALA A 19 -5.91 -10.27 -14.01
CA ALA A 19 -5.82 -11.08 -12.79
C ALA A 19 -5.58 -10.22 -11.53
N PRO A 20 -5.86 -10.76 -10.32
CA PRO A 20 -5.52 -10.09 -9.07
C PRO A 20 -4.01 -9.89 -8.93
N PHE A 21 -3.61 -9.01 -7.99
CA PHE A 21 -2.21 -8.81 -7.67
C PHE A 21 -1.53 -10.08 -7.16
N TYR A 22 -0.36 -10.38 -7.69
CA TYR A 22 0.57 -11.39 -7.19
C TYR A 22 1.63 -10.72 -6.34
N CYS A 23 1.73 -11.13 -5.08
CA CYS A 23 2.61 -10.48 -4.11
C CYS A 23 3.70 -11.43 -3.62
N LYS A 24 4.95 -10.94 -3.62
CA LYS A 24 6.11 -11.63 -3.05
C LYS A 24 7.10 -10.59 -2.52
N ASP A 25 7.67 -10.83 -1.35
CA ASP A 25 8.76 -10.04 -0.75
C ASP A 25 8.51 -8.51 -0.75
N GLY A 26 7.26 -8.08 -0.49
CA GLY A 26 6.89 -6.67 -0.43
C GLY A 26 6.65 -6.01 -1.79
N LEU A 27 6.68 -6.76 -2.89
CA LEU A 27 6.30 -6.32 -4.22
C LEU A 27 5.07 -7.07 -4.70
N CYS A 28 4.04 -6.34 -5.10
CA CYS A 28 2.85 -6.91 -5.72
C CYS A 28 2.76 -6.43 -7.17
N LEU A 29 2.47 -7.35 -8.07
CA LEU A 29 2.38 -7.08 -9.51
C LEU A 29 1.01 -7.48 -10.03
N ALA A 30 0.49 -6.71 -10.98
CA ALA A 30 -0.69 -7.04 -11.76
C ALA A 30 -0.49 -6.58 -13.20
N ARG A 31 -1.14 -7.28 -14.14
CA ARG A 31 -1.19 -6.87 -15.54
C ARG A 31 -2.54 -6.26 -15.85
N HIS A 32 -2.53 -5.03 -16.31
CA HIS A 32 -3.72 -4.38 -16.85
C HIS A 32 -4.19 -5.10 -18.13
N PRO A 33 -5.51 -5.16 -18.43
CA PRO A 33 -6.01 -5.76 -19.67
C PRO A 33 -5.35 -5.22 -20.95
N GLY A 34 -4.96 -3.94 -20.95
CA GLY A 34 -4.20 -3.31 -22.05
C GLY A 34 -2.70 -3.68 -22.09
N GLY A 35 -2.24 -4.62 -21.28
CA GLY A 35 -0.87 -5.13 -21.30
C GLY A 35 0.08 -4.46 -20.30
N ALA A 36 -0.22 -3.26 -19.81
CA ALA A 36 0.63 -2.52 -18.89
C ALA A 36 0.84 -3.24 -17.54
N ILE A 37 2.05 -3.19 -17.01
CA ILE A 37 2.40 -3.80 -15.72
C ILE A 37 2.32 -2.77 -14.62
N VAL A 38 1.51 -3.08 -13.60
CA VAL A 38 1.32 -2.27 -12.41
C VAL A 38 2.05 -2.93 -11.23
N ALA A 39 2.90 -2.17 -10.56
CA ALA A 39 3.64 -2.60 -9.38
C ALA A 39 3.19 -1.80 -8.14
N LEU A 40 2.92 -2.50 -7.04
CA LEU A 40 2.76 -1.91 -5.71
C LEU A 40 3.95 -2.36 -4.86
N ALA A 41 4.80 -1.43 -4.48
CA ALA A 41 6.01 -1.68 -3.70
C ALA A 41 5.85 -1.16 -2.27
N GLN A 42 6.32 -1.94 -1.29
CA GLN A 42 6.27 -1.57 0.11
C GLN A 42 7.27 -0.47 0.46
N ASP A 43 8.43 -0.47 -0.21
CA ASP A 43 9.50 0.50 0.01
C ASP A 43 10.24 0.86 -1.30
N TRP A 44 11.20 1.78 -1.21
CA TRP A 44 11.97 2.23 -2.37
C TRP A 44 12.89 1.14 -2.95
N LYS A 45 13.33 0.15 -2.15
CA LYS A 45 14.22 -0.93 -2.63
C LYS A 45 13.45 -1.87 -3.53
N THR A 46 12.27 -2.31 -3.08
CA THR A 46 11.36 -3.13 -3.87
C THR A 46 10.85 -2.38 -5.11
N ALA A 47 10.56 -1.07 -4.98
CA ALA A 47 10.19 -0.24 -6.12
C ALA A 47 11.29 -0.16 -7.18
N ARG A 48 12.56 -0.10 -6.77
CA ARG A 48 13.70 -0.07 -7.69
C ARG A 48 13.79 -1.31 -8.56
N THR A 49 13.43 -2.47 -8.05
CA THR A 49 13.40 -3.70 -8.84
C THR A 49 12.35 -3.61 -9.95
N ALA A 50 11.19 -2.99 -9.65
CA ALA A 50 10.11 -2.82 -10.61
C ALA A 50 10.42 -1.81 -11.73
N CYS A 51 11.40 -0.93 -11.56
CA CYS A 51 11.78 0.07 -12.57
C CYS A 51 12.18 -0.53 -13.94
N ALA A 52 12.59 -1.78 -13.96
CA ALA A 52 13.04 -2.42 -15.19
C ALA A 52 11.90 -2.89 -16.10
N PHE A 53 10.68 -3.04 -15.55
CA PHE A 53 9.59 -3.70 -16.29
C PHE A 53 8.20 -3.12 -16.04
N ALA A 54 7.99 -2.31 -14.99
CA ALA A 54 6.67 -1.79 -14.67
C ALA A 54 6.41 -0.45 -15.35
N ASP A 55 5.19 -0.27 -15.89
CA ASP A 55 4.73 0.99 -16.47
C ASP A 55 4.23 1.96 -15.39
N LEU A 56 3.67 1.41 -14.31
CA LEU A 56 3.22 2.15 -13.13
C LEU A 56 3.78 1.52 -11.86
N ILE A 57 4.38 2.35 -11.00
CA ILE A 57 4.87 1.92 -9.69
C ILE A 57 4.23 2.78 -8.61
N VAL A 58 3.50 2.16 -7.69
CA VAL A 58 2.98 2.81 -6.48
C VAL A 58 3.83 2.39 -5.29
N ILE A 59 4.35 3.36 -4.52
CA ILE A 59 5.22 3.08 -3.36
C ILE A 59 4.48 3.43 -2.07
N ASP A 60 4.22 2.41 -1.21
CA ASP A 60 3.55 2.58 0.09
C ASP A 60 4.50 3.08 1.20
N ASP A 61 5.44 3.94 0.82
CA ASP A 61 6.38 4.59 1.73
C ASP A 61 6.38 6.10 1.46
N ALA A 62 5.99 6.88 2.48
CA ALA A 62 5.97 8.33 2.39
C ALA A 62 7.37 8.97 2.40
N THR A 63 8.38 8.25 2.87
CA THR A 63 9.77 8.70 2.90
C THR A 63 10.48 8.43 1.57
N ALA A 64 9.93 7.57 0.74
CA ALA A 64 10.50 7.17 -0.53
C ALA A 64 10.54 8.33 -1.53
N ARG A 65 11.59 8.31 -2.35
CA ARG A 65 11.71 9.12 -3.56
C ARG A 65 11.59 8.22 -4.78
N ASN A 66 11.43 8.82 -5.96
CA ASN A 66 11.44 8.04 -7.20
C ASN A 66 12.77 7.29 -7.34
N PRO A 67 12.77 5.94 -7.35
CA PRO A 67 13.97 5.13 -7.48
C PRO A 67 14.42 4.93 -8.92
N CYS A 68 13.53 5.20 -9.89
CA CYS A 68 13.79 4.94 -11.30
C CYS A 68 14.59 6.10 -11.91
N ARG A 69 15.65 5.75 -12.65
CA ARG A 69 16.45 6.72 -13.39
C ARG A 69 15.84 7.01 -14.76
N ASP A 70 15.19 6.02 -15.33
CA ASP A 70 14.52 6.11 -16.62
C ASP A 70 13.12 6.69 -16.42
N PRO A 71 12.68 7.67 -17.21
CA PRO A 71 11.33 8.25 -17.12
C PRO A 71 10.24 7.33 -17.66
N LEU A 72 10.53 6.10 -18.08
CA LEU A 72 9.55 5.18 -18.68
C LEU A 72 8.44 4.77 -17.71
N ALA A 73 8.74 4.60 -16.43
CA ALA A 73 7.72 4.24 -15.44
C ALA A 73 7.10 5.48 -14.77
N LEU A 74 5.77 5.53 -14.69
CA LEU A 74 5.07 6.48 -13.83
C LEU A 74 5.23 6.02 -12.36
N VAL A 75 5.85 6.85 -11.52
CA VAL A 75 6.05 6.53 -10.10
C VAL A 75 5.17 7.43 -9.24
N ILE A 76 4.32 6.82 -8.41
CA ILE A 76 3.44 7.49 -7.45
C ILE A 76 3.83 7.06 -6.04
N THR A 77 4.17 8.01 -5.18
CA THR A 77 4.55 7.74 -3.80
C THR A 77 3.36 7.99 -2.85
N LYS A 78 3.37 7.33 -1.69
CA LYS A 78 2.41 7.59 -0.61
C LYS A 78 2.38 9.08 -0.22
N ARG A 79 3.52 9.76 -0.29
CA ARG A 79 3.61 11.20 -0.05
C ARG A 79 2.80 12.02 -1.05
N GLN A 80 2.84 11.67 -2.34
CA GLN A 80 2.03 12.33 -3.36
C GLN A 80 0.54 12.09 -3.12
N LEU A 81 0.14 10.84 -2.84
CA LEU A 81 -1.25 10.51 -2.52
C LEU A 81 -1.75 11.24 -1.26
N ALA A 82 -0.92 11.36 -0.22
CA ALA A 82 -1.27 12.12 0.97
C ALA A 82 -1.53 13.60 0.68
N ARG A 83 -0.76 14.20 -0.22
CA ARG A 83 -0.90 15.61 -0.62
C ARG A 83 -2.02 15.83 -1.61
N GLN A 84 -2.12 14.99 -2.63
CA GLN A 84 -2.96 15.20 -3.80
C GLN A 84 -4.23 14.33 -3.81
N GLY A 85 -4.42 13.49 -2.77
CA GLY A 85 -5.57 12.61 -2.65
C GLY A 85 -5.47 11.36 -3.49
N SER A 86 -6.63 10.81 -3.88
CA SER A 86 -6.69 9.63 -4.74
C SER A 86 -6.16 9.95 -6.14
N ALA A 87 -5.59 8.96 -6.79
CA ALA A 87 -5.12 9.05 -8.16
C ALA A 87 -5.96 8.15 -9.07
N ALA A 88 -6.43 8.67 -10.19
CA ALA A 88 -6.95 7.91 -11.31
C ALA A 88 -5.86 7.77 -12.36
N ILE A 89 -5.60 6.54 -12.80
CA ILE A 89 -4.57 6.22 -13.79
C ILE A 89 -5.27 5.84 -15.09
N PHE A 90 -4.82 6.44 -16.18
CA PHE A 90 -5.34 6.18 -17.51
C PHE A 90 -4.23 5.54 -18.35
N PHE A 91 -4.49 4.35 -18.84
CA PHE A 91 -3.65 3.65 -19.81
C PHE A 91 -4.26 3.86 -21.20
N ASP A 92 -3.48 4.37 -22.13
CA ASP A 92 -3.92 4.52 -23.51
C ASP A 92 -3.76 3.18 -24.24
N PRO A 93 -4.85 2.53 -24.69
CA PRO A 93 -4.79 1.23 -25.35
C PRO A 93 -4.20 1.29 -26.75
N GLU A 94 -4.17 2.47 -27.38
CA GLU A 94 -3.70 2.63 -28.76
C GLU A 94 -2.23 3.04 -28.85
N ALA A 95 -1.66 3.51 -27.74
CA ALA A 95 -0.28 3.92 -27.72
C ALA A 95 0.63 2.80 -27.21
N ALA A 96 1.26 2.09 -28.13
CA ALA A 96 2.19 0.99 -27.85
C ALA A 96 3.39 1.34 -26.95
N SER A 97 3.52 2.59 -26.50
CA SER A 97 4.61 3.09 -25.66
C SER A 97 4.30 4.36 -24.88
N SER A 98 3.03 4.75 -24.71
CA SER A 98 2.72 5.96 -23.93
C SER A 98 2.75 5.66 -22.44
N GLN A 99 3.47 6.48 -21.71
CA GLN A 99 3.40 6.47 -20.26
C GLN A 99 1.96 6.67 -19.79
N PRO A 100 1.50 5.92 -18.77
CA PRO A 100 0.18 6.15 -18.20
C PRO A 100 0.06 7.58 -17.70
N SER A 101 -1.10 8.20 -17.91
CA SER A 101 -1.39 9.53 -17.38
C SER A 101 -2.07 9.42 -16.01
N VAL A 102 -1.90 10.45 -15.16
CA VAL A 102 -2.46 10.47 -13.81
C VAL A 102 -3.28 11.74 -13.58
N ALA A 103 -4.47 11.56 -12.97
CA ALA A 103 -5.27 12.65 -12.45
C ALA A 103 -5.47 12.47 -10.94
N PHE A 104 -5.15 13.49 -10.16
CA PHE A 104 -5.35 13.47 -8.72
C PHE A 104 -6.67 14.14 -8.34
N SER A 105 -7.31 13.66 -7.25
CA SER A 105 -8.59 14.19 -6.77
C SER A 105 -8.49 15.61 -6.19
N VAL A 106 -7.31 16.01 -5.72
CA VAL A 106 -7.05 17.38 -5.28
C VAL A 106 -6.46 18.16 -6.46
N SER A 107 -7.36 18.75 -7.24
CA SER A 107 -7.03 19.60 -8.38
C SER A 107 -7.39 21.07 -8.09
N GLN A 108 -6.99 21.98 -8.97
CA GLN A 108 -7.44 23.37 -8.91
C GLN A 108 -8.93 23.49 -9.28
N PRO A 109 -9.72 24.36 -8.63
CA PRO A 109 -9.31 25.28 -7.58
C PRO A 109 -9.07 24.58 -6.24
N TYR A 110 -8.00 24.99 -5.54
CA TYR A 110 -7.63 24.48 -4.23
C TYR A 110 -8.67 24.91 -3.19
N ARG A 111 -9.18 23.95 -2.40
CA ARG A 111 -10.19 24.24 -1.39
C ARG A 111 -9.56 24.34 0.01
N PRO A 112 -10.07 25.21 0.92
CA PRO A 112 -9.43 25.43 2.22
C PRO A 112 -9.18 24.15 3.04
N TRP A 113 -10.07 23.16 2.95
CA TRP A 113 -9.90 21.87 3.64
C TRP A 113 -8.80 20.97 3.05
N HIS A 114 -8.28 21.28 1.85
CA HIS A 114 -7.14 20.58 1.30
C HIS A 114 -5.83 20.92 2.03
N GLU A 115 -5.76 22.08 2.69
CA GLU A 115 -4.56 22.50 3.43
C GLU A 115 -4.20 21.50 4.53
N GLN A 116 -5.20 20.95 5.23
CA GLN A 116 -4.97 19.98 6.31
C GLN A 116 -4.19 18.74 5.83
N ARG A 117 -4.33 18.35 4.57
CA ARG A 117 -3.60 17.22 3.99
C ARG A 117 -2.09 17.42 4.03
N GLN A 118 -1.61 18.65 3.85
CA GLN A 118 -0.18 18.97 3.83
C GLN A 118 0.49 18.78 5.19
N PHE A 119 -0.29 18.77 6.26
CA PHE A 119 0.21 18.62 7.63
C PHE A 119 0.27 17.17 8.09
N SER A 120 -0.28 16.22 7.34
CA SER A 120 -0.17 14.80 7.67
C SER A 120 1.31 14.35 7.67
N ARG A 121 1.62 13.30 8.44
CA ARG A 121 2.99 12.76 8.51
C ARG A 121 3.46 12.29 7.13
N GLU A 122 2.58 11.62 6.41
CA GLU A 122 2.82 11.08 5.09
C GLU A 122 3.07 12.20 4.07
N ALA A 123 2.26 13.26 4.08
CA ALA A 123 2.44 14.42 3.20
C ALA A 123 3.76 15.15 3.44
N ARG A 124 4.25 15.12 4.68
CA ARG A 124 5.56 15.68 5.07
C ARG A 124 6.73 14.75 4.75
N GLY A 125 6.46 13.51 4.32
CA GLY A 125 7.49 12.50 4.05
C GLY A 125 8.13 11.97 5.33
N LEU A 126 7.37 11.89 6.41
CA LEU A 126 7.81 11.34 7.68
C LEU A 126 7.43 9.86 7.79
N PRO A 127 8.22 9.05 8.51
CA PRO A 127 7.88 7.64 8.73
C PRO A 127 6.57 7.52 9.52
N PRO A 128 5.87 6.39 9.47
CA PRO A 128 4.65 6.17 10.23
C PRO A 128 4.88 6.40 11.72
N ALA A 129 3.87 6.90 12.42
CA ALA A 129 3.93 7.05 13.87
C ALA A 129 4.13 5.66 14.52
N ARG A 130 5.06 5.56 15.46
CA ARG A 130 5.16 4.36 16.28
C ARG A 130 3.84 4.19 17.02
N LYS A 131 3.18 3.05 16.85
CA LYS A 131 2.02 2.71 17.69
C LYS A 131 2.51 2.71 19.15
N PRO A 132 1.84 3.44 20.05
CA PRO A 132 2.15 3.31 21.47
C PRO A 132 1.95 1.84 21.83
N GLU A 133 2.98 1.23 22.38
CA GLU A 133 2.89 -0.13 22.91
C GLU A 133 1.86 -0.08 24.04
N ARG A 134 0.68 -0.67 23.80
CA ARG A 134 -0.33 -0.77 24.87
C ARG A 134 0.32 -1.53 26.01
N PRO A 135 0.33 -0.96 27.24
CA PRO A 135 0.79 -1.74 28.38
C PRO A 135 0.00 -3.05 28.36
N ARG A 136 0.71 -4.18 28.41
CA ARG A 136 0.06 -5.47 28.64
C ARG A 136 -0.64 -5.34 29.98
N THR A 137 -1.95 -5.06 29.98
CA THR A 137 -2.77 -5.19 31.18
C THR A 137 -2.59 -6.61 31.66
N ALA A 138 -1.94 -6.75 32.81
CA ALA A 138 -1.81 -8.03 33.49
C ALA A 138 -3.22 -8.62 33.60
N LYS A 139 -3.38 -9.85 33.08
CA LYS A 139 -4.63 -10.61 33.19
C LYS A 139 -5.02 -10.61 34.66
N PRO A 140 -6.22 -10.14 35.04
CA PRO A 140 -6.62 -10.17 36.45
C PRO A 140 -6.55 -11.64 36.91
N ALA A 141 -5.81 -11.87 37.97
CA ALA A 141 -5.80 -13.16 38.63
C ALA A 141 -7.23 -13.47 39.07
N ILE A 142 -7.80 -14.54 38.54
CA ILE A 142 -9.10 -15.09 39.01
C ILE A 142 -8.84 -15.61 40.42
N SER A 143 -9.22 -14.83 41.43
CA SER A 143 -9.31 -15.35 42.80
C SER A 143 -10.50 -16.28 42.84
N ASN A 144 -10.22 -17.55 42.98
CA ASN A 144 -11.25 -18.56 43.32
C ASN A 144 -11.83 -18.19 44.71
N GLY A 145 -12.98 -17.50 44.67
CA GLY A 145 -13.77 -17.26 45.87
C GLY A 145 -14.33 -18.56 46.38
N GLU A 146 -13.85 -18.89 47.54
CA GLU A 146 -14.31 -19.97 48.41
C GLU A 146 -15.82 -19.86 48.65
N SER A 147 -16.55 -20.91 48.30
CA SER A 147 -17.98 -21.02 48.55
C SER A 147 -18.26 -21.15 50.05
N ALA A 148 -18.75 -20.09 50.66
CA ALA A 148 -19.34 -20.12 51.99
C ALA A 148 -20.70 -20.81 51.86
N GLN A 149 -20.80 -22.05 52.40
CA GLN A 149 -22.05 -22.76 52.66
C GLN A 149 -22.89 -22.01 53.69
N GLN A 150 -24.02 -21.48 53.25
CA GLN A 150 -25.06 -20.97 54.10
C GLN A 150 -25.89 -22.14 54.63
N ALA A 151 -25.77 -22.40 55.93
CA ALA A 151 -26.61 -23.36 56.64
C ALA A 151 -28.00 -22.77 56.86
N ASP A 152 -29.04 -23.49 56.47
CA ASP A 152 -30.46 -23.26 56.70
C ASP A 152 -30.81 -23.51 58.18
N PRO A 153 -31.56 -22.69 58.91
CA PRO A 153 -32.15 -23.04 60.15
C PRO A 153 -33.57 -23.62 59.92
N ALA A 154 -33.80 -24.86 60.26
CA ALA A 154 -35.10 -25.50 60.35
C ALA A 154 -35.79 -25.21 61.70
N PRO A 155 -37.11 -25.48 61.81
CA PRO A 155 -38.20 -24.77 62.49
C PRO A 155 -38.27 -24.86 64.00
#